data_4851a55deb9eccf63a58b9dc2f6b0594
#
_entry.id   4851a55deb9eccf63a58b9dc2f6b0594
#
_cell.length_a   1.000
_cell.length_b   1.000
_cell.length_c   1.000
_cell.angle_alpha   90.00
_cell.angle_beta   90.00
_cell.angle_gamma   90.00
#
_symmetry.space_group_name_H-M   'P 1'
#
loop_
_entity.id
_entity.type
_entity.pdbx_description
1 polymer ?
#
loop_
_entity_poly.entity_id
_entity_poly.type
_entity_poly.pdbx_seq_one_letter_code
_entity_poly.pdbx_strand_id
1 'polypeptide(L)'
;MDGRVASSGETQRRDGAEVLRVENLTVRYGALVALRDVSWSVHPGEILGIIGPNGAGKSSCFAAVTNAVGHAGQTFLEGDDVSATKTFDLASRGLRRTYQQNSFFGELTVLQNAIAAIVREFSTSLAVSLFLPWREIAASRQAGLVASQLLEFFGIAALYHHKLPGDIPYGVQRLLSVALAYGTGSKVLLLDEPAAGLGGSDMQKLADVLVDLRRRNVALVVIEHHMDLIMSIADRILMIDQGAMLATGTPAEVQRDPKVREAYLGRDE
;
A
#
# COMPACT_ATOMS: atom_id res chain seq x y z
N MET A 1 -18.39 12.81 49.21
CA MET A 1 -16.98 12.75 48.79
C MET A 1 -16.94 12.01 47.47
N ASP A 2 -16.93 12.81 46.40
CA ASP A 2 -16.94 12.33 45.04
C ASP A 2 -15.55 11.82 44.64
N GLY A 3 -15.48 10.61 44.17
CA GLY A 3 -14.30 10.00 43.55
C GLY A 3 -14.56 9.75 42.07
N ARG A 4 -14.42 10.77 41.24
CA ARG A 4 -14.36 10.60 39.76
C ARG A 4 -13.07 9.92 39.39
N VAL A 5 -13.18 8.69 38.90
CA VAL A 5 -12.06 8.02 38.17
C VAL A 5 -12.10 8.53 36.73
N ALA A 6 -11.13 9.38 36.37
CA ALA A 6 -10.91 9.83 35.01
C ALA A 6 -10.26 8.68 34.22
N SER A 7 -10.94 8.20 33.20
CA SER A 7 -10.38 7.33 32.17
C SER A 7 -9.67 8.20 31.13
N SER A 8 -8.38 8.38 31.28
CA SER A 8 -7.54 9.05 30.27
C SER A 8 -6.75 8.00 29.51
N GLY A 9 -7.39 7.46 28.48
CA GLY A 9 -6.73 6.79 27.36
C GLY A 9 -6.59 7.77 26.20
N GLU A 10 -5.75 8.80 26.35
CA GLU A 10 -5.36 9.68 25.23
C GLU A 10 -4.37 8.92 24.36
N THR A 11 -4.88 8.32 23.29
CA THR A 11 -4.06 7.95 22.11
C THR A 11 -3.40 9.24 21.62
N GLN A 12 -2.08 9.34 21.68
CA GLN A 12 -1.32 10.46 21.12
C GLN A 12 -1.72 10.62 19.63
N ARG A 13 -2.58 11.60 19.35
CA ARG A 13 -2.88 12.03 17.99
C ARG A 13 -1.58 12.63 17.43
N ARG A 14 -1.03 12.05 16.37
CA ARG A 14 0.01 12.72 15.58
C ARG A 14 -0.62 14.01 15.03
N ASP A 15 -0.06 15.18 15.39
CA ASP A 15 -0.50 16.50 14.94
C ASP A 15 -0.14 16.73 13.47
N GLY A 16 -0.74 15.96 12.55
CA GLY A 16 -0.58 16.10 11.10
C GLY A 16 -1.90 15.81 10.39
N ALA A 17 -2.19 16.54 9.31
CA ALA A 17 -3.35 16.28 8.48
C ALA A 17 -3.28 14.85 7.89
N GLU A 18 -4.41 14.15 7.84
CA GLU A 18 -4.55 12.85 7.20
C GLU A 18 -4.24 12.98 5.71
N VAL A 19 -3.40 12.08 5.19
CA VAL A 19 -3.10 12.06 3.74
C VAL A 19 -4.13 11.25 2.96
N LEU A 20 -4.67 10.19 3.57
CA LEU A 20 -5.79 9.42 3.02
C LEU A 20 -6.83 9.21 4.13
N ARG A 21 -8.09 9.49 3.82
CA ARG A 21 -9.23 9.28 4.71
C ARG A 21 -10.36 8.62 3.94
N VAL A 22 -10.93 7.58 4.54
CA VAL A 22 -12.03 6.78 4.01
C VAL A 22 -13.20 6.86 4.97
N GLU A 23 -14.38 7.18 4.48
CA GLU A 23 -15.59 7.37 5.27
C GLU A 23 -16.73 6.48 4.77
N ASN A 24 -17.32 5.71 5.69
CA ASN A 24 -18.54 4.92 5.52
C ASN A 24 -18.50 4.01 4.29
N LEU A 25 -17.32 3.40 4.01
CA LEU A 25 -17.08 2.59 2.83
C LEU A 25 -17.93 1.32 2.86
N THR A 26 -18.80 1.16 1.86
CA THR A 26 -19.67 0.00 1.70
C THR A 26 -19.52 -0.58 0.31
N VAL A 27 -19.24 -1.89 0.21
CA VAL A 27 -19.06 -2.63 -1.04
C VAL A 27 -20.06 -3.77 -1.12
N ARG A 28 -20.72 -3.90 -2.29
CA ARG A 28 -21.70 -4.96 -2.57
C ARG A 28 -21.38 -5.66 -3.87
N TYR A 29 -21.44 -6.98 -3.87
CA TYR A 29 -21.38 -7.84 -5.04
C TYR A 29 -22.72 -8.60 -5.17
N GLY A 30 -23.67 -8.03 -5.91
CA GLY A 30 -25.03 -8.53 -5.94
C GLY A 30 -25.67 -8.49 -4.54
N ALA A 31 -26.09 -9.64 -4.02
CA ALA A 31 -26.68 -9.76 -2.68
C ALA A 31 -25.61 -9.77 -1.54
N LEU A 32 -24.36 -10.06 -1.85
CA LEU A 32 -23.28 -10.12 -0.87
C LEU A 32 -22.82 -8.71 -0.50
N VAL A 33 -22.84 -8.40 0.80
CA VAL A 33 -22.22 -7.19 1.35
C VAL A 33 -20.80 -7.54 1.79
N ALA A 34 -19.81 -7.17 0.98
CA ALA A 34 -18.39 -7.44 1.26
C ALA A 34 -17.76 -6.47 2.27
N LEU A 35 -18.26 -5.21 2.30
CA LEU A 35 -17.92 -4.21 3.32
C LEU A 35 -19.16 -3.44 3.71
N ARG A 36 -19.26 -3.06 4.99
CA ARG A 36 -20.35 -2.30 5.55
C ARG A 36 -19.82 -1.21 6.46
N ASP A 37 -19.97 0.05 6.04
CA ASP A 37 -19.74 1.24 6.85
C ASP A 37 -18.33 1.29 7.50
N VAL A 38 -17.30 0.97 6.72
CA VAL A 38 -15.91 0.94 7.19
C VAL A 38 -15.27 2.31 6.99
N SER A 39 -14.74 2.90 8.08
CA SER A 39 -14.09 4.21 8.07
C SER A 39 -12.71 4.12 8.70
N TRP A 40 -11.71 4.74 8.08
CA TRP A 40 -10.34 4.80 8.58
C TRP A 40 -9.55 5.90 7.90
N SER A 41 -8.39 6.23 8.46
CA SER A 41 -7.46 7.20 7.88
C SER A 41 -6.02 6.80 8.09
N VAL A 42 -5.11 7.40 7.34
CA VAL A 42 -3.66 7.25 7.51
C VAL A 42 -2.97 8.59 7.34
N HIS A 43 -1.89 8.81 8.12
CA HIS A 43 -1.08 10.02 8.13
C HIS A 43 0.21 9.83 7.32
N PRO A 44 0.85 10.91 6.84
CA PRO A 44 2.18 10.81 6.23
C PRO A 44 3.16 10.14 7.19
N GLY A 45 3.95 9.20 6.69
CA GLY A 45 4.91 8.46 7.51
C GLY A 45 4.27 7.54 8.56
N GLU A 46 3.06 7.05 8.31
CA GLU A 46 2.37 6.03 9.10
C GLU A 46 2.28 4.72 8.33
N ILE A 47 2.44 3.59 9.03
CA ILE A 47 2.08 2.25 8.55
C ILE A 47 0.81 1.81 9.24
N LEU A 48 -0.31 1.75 8.50
CA LEU A 48 -1.57 1.16 8.94
C LEU A 48 -1.65 -0.28 8.45
N GLY A 49 -1.66 -1.24 9.38
CA GLY A 49 -1.94 -2.64 9.07
C GLY A 49 -3.44 -2.91 8.99
N ILE A 50 -3.91 -3.56 7.94
CA ILE A 50 -5.29 -4.08 7.85
C ILE A 50 -5.24 -5.59 7.95
N ILE A 51 -5.79 -6.13 9.03
CA ILE A 51 -5.82 -7.56 9.31
C ILE A 51 -7.25 -8.09 9.34
N GLY A 52 -7.39 -9.40 9.38
CA GLY A 52 -8.67 -10.10 9.50
C GLY A 52 -8.66 -11.43 8.75
N PRO A 53 -9.66 -12.29 9.02
CA PRO A 53 -9.77 -13.59 8.37
C PRO A 53 -9.89 -13.51 6.84
N ASN A 54 -9.70 -14.65 6.16
CA ASN A 54 -9.97 -14.74 4.73
C ASN A 54 -11.45 -14.49 4.45
N GLY A 55 -11.75 -13.71 3.40
CA GLY A 55 -13.13 -13.31 3.10
C GLY A 55 -13.67 -12.15 3.96
N ALA A 56 -12.90 -11.58 4.89
CA ALA A 56 -13.35 -10.47 5.74
C ALA A 56 -13.62 -9.15 4.98
N GLY A 57 -13.25 -9.03 3.69
CA GLY A 57 -13.49 -7.83 2.88
C GLY A 57 -12.24 -6.96 2.65
N LYS A 58 -11.05 -7.36 3.13
CA LYS A 58 -9.81 -6.57 3.04
C LYS A 58 -9.47 -6.13 1.60
N SER A 59 -9.40 -7.06 0.66
CA SER A 59 -9.08 -6.72 -0.76
C SER A 59 -10.20 -5.93 -1.43
N SER A 60 -11.48 -6.10 -0.99
CA SER A 60 -12.60 -5.26 -1.41
C SER A 60 -12.45 -3.82 -0.92
N CYS A 61 -11.88 -3.62 0.29
CA CYS A 61 -11.54 -2.30 0.81
C CYS A 61 -10.54 -1.58 -0.12
N PHE A 62 -9.44 -2.23 -0.50
CA PHE A 62 -8.47 -1.65 -1.42
C PHE A 62 -9.05 -1.40 -2.81
N ALA A 63 -9.88 -2.33 -3.31
CA ALA A 63 -10.53 -2.16 -4.61
C ALA A 63 -11.47 -0.95 -4.63
N ALA A 64 -12.21 -0.72 -3.54
CA ALA A 64 -13.09 0.44 -3.40
C ALA A 64 -12.32 1.76 -3.25
N VAL A 65 -11.31 1.81 -2.38
CA VAL A 65 -10.46 3.00 -2.17
C VAL A 65 -9.77 3.44 -3.47
N THR A 66 -9.46 2.49 -4.36
CA THR A 66 -8.88 2.79 -5.68
C THR A 66 -9.93 2.92 -6.80
N ASN A 67 -11.22 2.98 -6.46
CA ASN A 67 -12.33 3.07 -7.41
C ASN A 67 -12.34 1.96 -8.49
N ALA A 68 -11.74 0.80 -8.17
CA ALA A 68 -11.72 -0.37 -9.07
C ALA A 68 -13.03 -1.16 -9.04
N VAL A 69 -13.87 -0.94 -8.03
CA VAL A 69 -15.20 -1.53 -7.87
C VAL A 69 -16.22 -0.48 -7.44
N GLY A 70 -17.50 -0.69 -7.77
CA GLY A 70 -18.57 0.17 -7.30
C GLY A 70 -18.72 0.10 -5.77
N HIS A 71 -18.83 1.25 -5.12
CA HIS A 71 -18.96 1.38 -3.67
C HIS A 71 -19.84 2.58 -3.29
N ALA A 72 -20.28 2.61 -2.05
CA ALA A 72 -20.80 3.80 -1.38
C ALA A 72 -19.78 4.26 -0.32
N GLY A 73 -19.93 5.48 0.16
CA GLY A 73 -18.96 6.15 1.03
C GLY A 73 -18.05 7.08 0.27
N GLN A 74 -17.07 7.66 0.96
CA GLN A 74 -16.18 8.68 0.40
C GLN A 74 -14.72 8.37 0.69
N THR A 75 -13.86 8.75 -0.25
CA THR A 75 -12.40 8.66 -0.12
C THR A 75 -11.81 10.04 -0.37
N PHE A 76 -11.01 10.53 0.58
CA PHE A 76 -10.33 11.81 0.50
C PHE A 76 -8.83 11.61 0.45
N LEU A 77 -8.17 12.24 -0.52
CA LEU A 77 -6.72 12.27 -0.65
C LEU A 77 -6.23 13.72 -0.47
N GLU A 78 -5.45 13.96 0.58
CA GLU A 78 -5.00 15.30 0.96
C GLU A 78 -6.15 16.32 1.13
N GLY A 79 -7.31 15.83 1.60
CA GLY A 79 -8.51 16.63 1.78
C GLY A 79 -9.44 16.74 0.56
N ASP A 80 -8.97 16.39 -0.63
CA ASP A 80 -9.78 16.36 -1.84
C ASP A 80 -10.62 15.08 -1.91
N ASP A 81 -11.91 15.20 -2.22
CA ASP A 81 -12.77 14.04 -2.51
C ASP A 81 -12.36 13.41 -3.85
N VAL A 82 -11.92 12.15 -3.78
CA VAL A 82 -11.48 11.36 -4.93
C VAL A 82 -12.38 10.18 -5.23
N SER A 83 -13.55 10.09 -4.61
CA SER A 83 -14.48 8.94 -4.70
C SER A 83 -14.95 8.65 -6.12
N ALA A 84 -14.98 9.64 -7.01
CA ALA A 84 -15.34 9.49 -8.42
C ALA A 84 -14.14 9.55 -9.38
N THR A 85 -12.91 9.65 -8.86
CA THR A 85 -11.69 9.76 -9.66
C THR A 85 -11.37 8.39 -10.29
N LYS A 86 -11.02 8.37 -11.58
CA LYS A 86 -10.62 7.10 -12.22
C LYS A 86 -9.37 6.52 -11.56
N THR A 87 -9.29 5.20 -11.41
CA THR A 87 -8.15 4.48 -10.80
C THR A 87 -6.80 4.94 -11.35
N PHE A 88 -6.71 5.13 -12.67
CA PHE A 88 -5.50 5.60 -13.33
C PHE A 88 -5.07 7.03 -12.91
N ASP A 89 -6.03 7.90 -12.65
CA ASP A 89 -5.75 9.29 -12.24
C ASP A 89 -5.36 9.38 -10.77
N LEU A 90 -5.81 8.45 -9.91
CA LEU A 90 -5.38 8.32 -8.51
C LEU A 90 -3.88 8.08 -8.41
N ALA A 91 -3.31 7.24 -9.29
CA ALA A 91 -1.87 6.99 -9.32
C ALA A 91 -1.06 8.27 -9.59
N SER A 92 -1.57 9.18 -10.44
CA SER A 92 -0.95 10.48 -10.71
C SER A 92 -1.01 11.43 -9.53
N ARG A 93 -2.03 11.30 -8.68
CA ARG A 93 -2.19 12.08 -7.45
C ARG A 93 -1.37 11.53 -6.28
N GLY A 94 -0.67 10.39 -6.49
CA GLY A 94 0.19 9.76 -5.49
C GLY A 94 -0.47 8.66 -4.66
N LEU A 95 -1.70 8.24 -4.97
CA LEU A 95 -2.33 7.05 -4.38
C LEU A 95 -2.09 5.86 -5.29
N ARG A 96 -1.24 4.93 -4.88
CA ARG A 96 -0.83 3.77 -5.68
C ARG A 96 -1.07 2.46 -4.93
N ARG A 97 -1.19 1.35 -5.68
CA ARG A 97 -1.50 0.03 -5.12
C ARG A 97 -0.63 -1.05 -5.76
N THR A 98 -0.19 -2.02 -4.95
CA THR A 98 0.26 -3.33 -5.46
C THR A 98 -0.95 -4.25 -5.65
N TYR A 99 -0.80 -5.25 -6.51
CA TYR A 99 -1.76 -6.34 -6.66
C TYR A 99 -1.14 -7.64 -6.14
N GLN A 100 -1.97 -8.60 -5.69
CA GLN A 100 -1.53 -9.89 -5.18
C GLN A 100 -0.64 -10.66 -6.16
N GLN A 101 -0.92 -10.53 -7.47
CA GLN A 101 -0.04 -11.06 -8.51
C GLN A 101 1.00 -10.03 -8.88
N ASN A 102 2.23 -10.49 -9.15
CA ASN A 102 3.29 -9.62 -9.61
C ASN A 102 2.87 -8.90 -10.91
N SER A 103 2.76 -7.57 -10.84
CA SER A 103 2.29 -6.74 -11.97
C SER A 103 3.48 -6.13 -12.69
N PHE A 104 4.30 -6.97 -13.34
CA PHE A 104 5.39 -6.52 -14.20
C PHE A 104 5.24 -7.10 -15.61
N PHE A 105 5.84 -6.43 -16.58
CA PHE A 105 5.90 -6.89 -17.95
C PHE A 105 6.98 -7.97 -18.06
N GLY A 106 6.58 -9.22 -18.28
CA GLY A 106 7.49 -10.37 -18.30
C GLY A 106 8.55 -10.32 -19.38
N GLU A 107 8.26 -9.66 -20.50
CA GLU A 107 9.17 -9.48 -21.66
C GLU A 107 10.14 -8.31 -21.48
N LEU A 108 9.95 -7.46 -20.48
CA LEU A 108 10.84 -6.36 -20.17
C LEU A 108 11.81 -6.76 -19.04
N THR A 109 13.04 -6.28 -19.12
CA THR A 109 14.00 -6.46 -18.02
C THR A 109 13.54 -5.75 -16.75
N VAL A 110 14.14 -6.08 -15.61
CA VAL A 110 13.88 -5.43 -14.32
C VAL A 110 14.03 -3.89 -14.45
N LEU A 111 15.11 -3.43 -15.07
CA LEU A 111 15.35 -2.00 -15.30
C LEU A 111 14.29 -1.39 -16.22
N GLN A 112 13.92 -2.07 -17.30
CA GLN A 112 12.89 -1.58 -18.22
C GLN A 112 11.51 -1.48 -17.55
N ASN A 113 11.17 -2.43 -16.68
CA ASN A 113 9.97 -2.35 -15.86
C ASN A 113 10.00 -1.12 -14.93
N ALA A 114 11.13 -0.87 -14.26
CA ALA A 114 11.30 0.30 -13.40
C ALA A 114 11.19 1.62 -14.21
N ILE A 115 11.79 1.70 -15.40
CA ILE A 115 11.65 2.84 -16.31
C ILE A 115 10.17 3.03 -16.69
N ALA A 116 9.45 1.97 -17.05
CA ALA A 116 8.04 2.04 -17.41
C ALA A 116 7.16 2.57 -16.26
N ALA A 117 7.48 2.20 -15.00
CA ALA A 117 6.75 2.68 -13.83
C ALA A 117 6.90 4.18 -13.57
N ILE A 118 8.04 4.78 -13.99
CA ILE A 118 8.36 6.19 -13.72
C ILE A 118 8.28 7.09 -14.96
N VAL A 119 8.24 6.52 -16.17
CA VAL A 119 8.36 7.26 -17.43
C VAL A 119 7.30 8.34 -17.60
N ARG A 120 6.12 8.15 -16.99
CA ARG A 120 5.06 9.16 -17.04
C ARG A 120 5.48 10.52 -16.47
N GLU A 121 6.40 10.52 -15.51
CA GLU A 121 6.93 11.74 -14.89
C GLU A 121 7.94 12.46 -15.81
N PHE A 122 8.52 11.74 -16.77
CA PHE A 122 9.49 12.25 -17.74
C PHE A 122 8.93 12.37 -19.15
N SER A 123 7.66 11.97 -19.39
CA SER A 123 7.06 12.01 -20.71
C SER A 123 6.88 13.46 -21.18
N THR A 124 7.49 13.77 -22.32
CA THR A 124 7.31 15.02 -23.03
C THR A 124 6.06 14.95 -23.91
N SER A 125 5.44 16.09 -24.24
CA SER A 125 4.30 16.09 -25.17
C SER A 125 4.74 15.58 -26.55
N LEU A 126 3.84 14.96 -27.31
CA LEU A 126 4.11 14.46 -28.66
C LEU A 126 4.76 15.52 -29.56
N ALA A 127 4.38 16.79 -29.39
CA ALA A 127 4.99 17.90 -30.11
C ALA A 127 6.47 18.08 -29.76
N VAL A 128 6.84 17.92 -28.47
CA VAL A 128 8.24 18.03 -28.04
C VAL A 128 9.06 16.84 -28.56
N SER A 129 8.51 15.63 -28.54
CA SER A 129 9.17 14.44 -29.10
C SER A 129 9.47 14.59 -30.60
N LEU A 130 8.54 15.18 -31.37
CA LEU A 130 8.69 15.35 -32.81
C LEU A 130 9.71 16.44 -33.18
N PHE A 131 9.75 17.54 -32.43
CA PHE A 131 10.57 18.71 -32.81
C PHE A 131 11.90 18.80 -32.03
N LEU A 132 12.07 18.08 -30.95
CA LEU A 132 13.24 18.16 -30.06
C LEU A 132 13.74 16.76 -29.62
N PRO A 133 14.17 15.88 -30.56
CA PRO A 133 14.52 14.49 -30.26
C PRO A 133 15.64 14.34 -29.21
N TRP A 134 16.55 15.32 -29.11
CA TRP A 134 17.61 15.33 -28.10
C TRP A 134 17.06 15.46 -26.65
N ARG A 135 15.91 16.13 -26.48
CA ARG A 135 15.22 16.20 -25.17
C ARG A 135 14.67 14.84 -24.76
N GLU A 136 14.18 14.06 -25.70
CA GLU A 136 13.68 12.71 -25.45
C GLU A 136 14.80 11.75 -25.06
N ILE A 137 15.96 11.85 -25.73
CA ILE A 137 17.16 11.09 -25.38
C ILE A 137 17.65 11.47 -23.96
N ALA A 138 17.65 12.75 -23.62
CA ALA A 138 18.02 13.22 -22.29
C ALA A 138 17.02 12.75 -21.21
N ALA A 139 15.72 12.84 -21.49
CA ALA A 139 14.65 12.36 -20.62
C ALA A 139 14.74 10.83 -20.39
N SER A 140 15.01 10.06 -21.45
CA SER A 140 15.19 8.60 -21.36
C SER A 140 16.42 8.22 -20.53
N ARG A 141 17.55 8.93 -20.68
CA ARG A 141 18.73 8.72 -19.85
C ARG A 141 18.46 9.07 -18.39
N GLN A 142 17.78 10.19 -18.14
CA GLN A 142 17.38 10.58 -16.78
C GLN A 142 16.45 9.56 -16.15
N ALA A 143 15.46 9.06 -16.89
CA ALA A 143 14.56 8.00 -16.42
C ALA A 143 15.34 6.71 -16.07
N GLY A 144 16.33 6.34 -16.89
CA GLY A 144 17.22 5.19 -16.61
C GLY A 144 18.01 5.34 -15.30
N LEU A 145 18.55 6.53 -15.03
CA LEU A 145 19.27 6.80 -13.78
C LEU A 145 18.34 6.75 -12.57
N VAL A 146 17.17 7.38 -12.64
CA VAL A 146 16.18 7.37 -11.56
C VAL A 146 15.65 5.96 -11.32
N ALA A 147 15.41 5.18 -12.39
CA ALA A 147 15.00 3.77 -12.26
C ALA A 147 16.08 2.92 -11.57
N SER A 148 17.36 3.12 -11.92
CA SER A 148 18.46 2.40 -11.24
C SER A 148 18.54 2.76 -9.77
N GLN A 149 18.41 4.04 -9.42
CA GLN A 149 18.38 4.50 -8.03
C GLN A 149 17.18 3.96 -7.26
N LEU A 150 16.00 3.88 -7.91
CA LEU A 150 14.81 3.24 -7.33
C LEU A 150 15.09 1.78 -7.00
N LEU A 151 15.63 1.01 -7.95
CA LEU A 151 15.94 -0.40 -7.74
C LEU A 151 16.98 -0.60 -6.63
N GLU A 152 18.01 0.25 -6.58
CA GLU A 152 19.02 0.22 -5.54
C GLU A 152 18.43 0.50 -4.15
N PHE A 153 17.55 1.51 -4.04
CA PHE A 153 16.83 1.82 -2.79
C PHE A 153 16.02 0.61 -2.28
N PHE A 154 15.42 -0.16 -3.18
CA PHE A 154 14.70 -1.40 -2.83
C PHE A 154 15.62 -2.61 -2.64
N GLY A 155 16.94 -2.43 -2.61
CA GLY A 155 17.90 -3.51 -2.41
C GLY A 155 18.00 -4.48 -3.59
N ILE A 156 17.53 -4.09 -4.78
CA ILE A 156 17.60 -4.89 -6.00
C ILE A 156 18.96 -4.68 -6.65
N ALA A 157 19.85 -5.66 -6.48
CA ALA A 157 21.22 -5.57 -6.93
C ALA A 157 21.35 -5.36 -8.46
N ALA A 158 22.34 -4.57 -8.88
CA ALA A 158 22.57 -4.21 -10.27
C ALA A 158 22.71 -5.44 -11.21
N LEU A 159 23.16 -6.57 -10.70
CA LEU A 159 23.26 -7.82 -11.48
C LEU A 159 21.90 -8.36 -11.97
N TYR A 160 20.79 -7.89 -11.40
CA TYR A 160 19.43 -8.24 -11.81
C TYR A 160 18.82 -7.25 -12.81
N HIS A 161 19.37 -6.04 -12.96
CA HIS A 161 18.76 -4.97 -13.76
C HIS A 161 18.49 -5.35 -15.23
N HIS A 162 19.36 -6.18 -15.81
CA HIS A 162 19.25 -6.63 -17.20
C HIS A 162 18.63 -8.04 -17.34
N LYS A 163 18.16 -8.64 -16.24
CA LYS A 163 17.46 -9.93 -16.26
C LYS A 163 15.96 -9.70 -16.45
N LEU A 164 15.28 -10.72 -16.97
CA LEU A 164 13.82 -10.76 -16.97
C LEU A 164 13.31 -11.02 -15.55
N PRO A 165 12.10 -10.55 -15.19
CA PRO A 165 11.52 -10.80 -13.88
C PRO A 165 11.40 -12.28 -13.52
N GLY A 166 11.19 -13.16 -14.49
CA GLY A 166 11.12 -14.59 -14.27
C GLY A 166 12.48 -15.25 -13.91
N ASP A 167 13.59 -14.56 -14.20
CA ASP A 167 14.96 -15.08 -14.00
C ASP A 167 15.59 -14.59 -12.69
N ILE A 168 14.85 -13.87 -11.86
CA ILE A 168 15.33 -13.37 -10.57
C ILE A 168 14.66 -14.12 -9.40
N PRO A 169 15.33 -14.21 -8.23
CA PRO A 169 14.74 -14.86 -7.05
C PRO A 169 13.39 -14.30 -6.66
N TYR A 170 12.49 -15.13 -6.14
CA TYR A 170 11.14 -14.75 -5.79
C TYR A 170 11.08 -13.57 -4.80
N GLY A 171 11.93 -13.55 -3.77
CA GLY A 171 12.02 -12.42 -2.84
C GLY A 171 12.37 -11.10 -3.54
N VAL A 172 13.25 -11.15 -4.57
CA VAL A 172 13.59 -9.98 -5.39
C VAL A 172 12.41 -9.56 -6.28
N GLN A 173 11.63 -10.51 -6.81
CA GLN A 173 10.39 -10.20 -7.56
C GLN A 173 9.38 -9.48 -6.68
N ARG A 174 9.24 -9.86 -5.40
CA ARG A 174 8.35 -9.18 -4.45
C ARG A 174 8.81 -7.75 -4.18
N LEU A 175 10.09 -7.53 -3.91
CA LEU A 175 10.66 -6.18 -3.77
C LEU A 175 10.47 -5.36 -5.05
N LEU A 176 10.66 -5.95 -6.24
CA LEU A 176 10.40 -5.31 -7.52
C LEU A 176 8.94 -4.86 -7.63
N SER A 177 7.97 -5.71 -7.28
CA SER A 177 6.54 -5.36 -7.32
C SER A 177 6.23 -4.14 -6.44
N VAL A 178 6.81 -4.06 -5.25
CA VAL A 178 6.65 -2.90 -4.36
C VAL A 178 7.35 -1.66 -4.95
N ALA A 179 8.56 -1.82 -5.51
CA ALA A 179 9.31 -0.75 -6.16
C ALA A 179 8.54 -0.14 -7.34
N LEU A 180 7.94 -0.98 -8.19
CA LEU A 180 7.16 -0.54 -9.34
C LEU A 180 5.87 0.18 -8.91
N ALA A 181 5.20 -0.31 -7.87
CA ALA A 181 4.04 0.37 -7.31
C ALA A 181 4.40 1.70 -6.66
N TYR A 182 5.53 1.77 -5.94
CA TYR A 182 6.02 3.02 -5.37
C TYR A 182 6.36 4.03 -6.47
N GLY A 183 7.10 3.62 -7.52
CA GLY A 183 7.57 4.51 -8.58
C GLY A 183 8.33 5.69 -7.99
N THR A 184 7.97 6.90 -8.43
CA THR A 184 8.45 8.15 -7.84
C THR A 184 7.26 9.00 -7.41
N GLY A 185 7.33 9.63 -6.24
CA GLY A 185 6.29 10.56 -5.77
C GLY A 185 5.02 9.93 -5.18
N SER A 186 5.02 8.66 -4.79
CA SER A 186 3.91 8.06 -4.05
C SER A 186 3.77 8.71 -2.67
N LYS A 187 2.57 9.21 -2.36
CA LYS A 187 2.19 9.75 -1.05
C LYS A 187 1.56 8.67 -0.17
N VAL A 188 0.75 7.83 -0.81
CA VAL A 188 0.09 6.68 -0.19
C VAL A 188 0.32 5.44 -1.04
N LEU A 189 0.75 4.36 -0.40
CA LEU A 189 0.98 3.07 -1.04
C LEU A 189 0.14 1.99 -0.35
N LEU A 190 -0.79 1.41 -1.10
CA LEU A 190 -1.61 0.29 -0.66
C LEU A 190 -0.92 -1.01 -1.06
N LEU A 191 -0.57 -1.83 -0.08
CA LEU A 191 0.18 -3.09 -0.27
C LEU A 191 -0.72 -4.28 0.07
N ASP A 192 -1.03 -5.10 -0.93
CA ASP A 192 -1.91 -6.26 -0.79
C ASP A 192 -1.07 -7.53 -0.70
N GLU A 193 -0.90 -8.05 0.51
CA GLU A 193 -0.11 -9.24 0.88
C GLU A 193 1.32 -9.22 0.29
N PRO A 194 2.11 -8.16 0.54
CA PRO A 194 3.44 -8.03 -0.06
C PRO A 194 4.42 -9.12 0.41
N ALA A 195 4.20 -9.72 1.58
CA ALA A 195 5.05 -10.78 2.12
C ALA A 195 4.59 -12.21 1.75
N ALA A 196 3.52 -12.36 0.94
CA ALA A 196 3.03 -13.69 0.58
C ALA A 196 4.13 -14.55 -0.07
N GLY A 197 4.38 -15.73 0.51
CA GLY A 197 5.41 -16.65 0.03
C GLY A 197 6.85 -16.28 0.38
N LEU A 198 7.07 -15.20 1.13
CA LEU A 198 8.38 -14.85 1.68
C LEU A 198 8.62 -15.56 3.01
N GLY A 199 9.91 -15.80 3.31
CA GLY A 199 10.34 -16.31 4.60
C GLY A 199 11.73 -15.78 4.96
N GLY A 200 12.10 -15.92 6.25
CA GLY A 200 13.44 -15.62 6.74
C GLY A 200 13.95 -14.22 6.34
N SER A 201 15.10 -14.19 5.70
CA SER A 201 15.81 -12.94 5.34
C SER A 201 15.06 -12.07 4.33
N ASP A 202 14.23 -12.66 3.46
CA ASP A 202 13.54 -11.86 2.43
C ASP A 202 12.35 -11.10 3.04
N MET A 203 11.67 -11.68 4.04
CA MET A 203 10.67 -10.97 4.83
C MET A 203 11.27 -9.80 5.61
N GLN A 204 12.47 -9.99 6.20
CA GLN A 204 13.17 -8.92 6.90
C GLN A 204 13.55 -7.78 5.95
N LYS A 205 14.09 -8.08 4.76
CA LYS A 205 14.40 -7.05 3.74
C LYS A 205 13.15 -6.25 3.34
N LEU A 206 12.01 -6.93 3.17
CA LEU A 206 10.75 -6.24 2.89
C LEU A 206 10.36 -5.32 4.06
N ALA A 207 10.43 -5.80 5.30
CA ALA A 207 10.15 -5.01 6.49
C ALA A 207 11.02 -3.74 6.54
N ASP A 208 12.33 -3.88 6.32
CA ASP A 208 13.29 -2.78 6.32
C ASP A 208 12.94 -1.72 5.27
N VAL A 209 12.60 -2.15 4.05
CA VAL A 209 12.16 -1.27 2.95
C VAL A 209 10.87 -0.53 3.32
N LEU A 210 9.87 -1.19 3.91
CA LEU A 210 8.62 -0.55 4.32
C LEU A 210 8.86 0.49 5.42
N VAL A 211 9.73 0.20 6.38
CA VAL A 211 10.14 1.16 7.42
C VAL A 211 10.88 2.36 6.81
N ASP A 212 11.73 2.15 5.81
CA ASP A 212 12.45 3.23 5.13
C ASP A 212 11.52 4.12 4.29
N LEU A 213 10.50 3.54 3.63
CA LEU A 213 9.44 4.31 2.97
C LEU A 213 8.65 5.16 3.96
N ARG A 214 8.30 4.61 5.14
CA ARG A 214 7.67 5.35 6.23
C ARG A 214 8.53 6.56 6.66
N ARG A 215 9.84 6.37 6.83
CA ARG A 215 10.78 7.45 7.19
C ARG A 215 10.86 8.56 6.14
N ARG A 216 10.52 8.25 4.89
CA ARG A 216 10.39 9.20 3.78
C ARG A 216 9.01 9.87 3.68
N ASN A 217 8.22 9.81 4.76
CA ASN A 217 6.85 10.35 4.84
C ASN A 217 5.85 9.71 3.88
N VAL A 218 6.11 8.51 3.35
CA VAL A 218 5.12 7.75 2.60
C VAL A 218 4.14 7.12 3.60
N ALA A 219 2.86 7.30 3.39
CA ALA A 219 1.83 6.57 4.13
C ALA A 219 1.67 5.18 3.53
N LEU A 220 1.74 4.16 4.36
CA LEU A 220 1.60 2.77 3.93
C LEU A 220 0.34 2.17 4.53
N VAL A 221 -0.50 1.55 3.69
CA VAL A 221 -1.61 0.72 4.17
C VAL A 221 -1.32 -0.71 3.71
N VAL A 222 -1.15 -1.62 4.66
CA VAL A 222 -0.65 -2.97 4.38
C VAL A 222 -1.70 -3.99 4.79
N ILE A 223 -2.26 -4.73 3.84
CA ILE A 223 -3.04 -5.93 4.11
C ILE A 223 -2.06 -7.08 4.24
N GLU A 224 -2.06 -7.75 5.37
CA GLU A 224 -1.19 -8.89 5.64
C GLU A 224 -1.86 -9.91 6.58
N HIS A 225 -1.45 -11.17 6.42
CA HIS A 225 -1.81 -12.27 7.31
C HIS A 225 -0.60 -12.78 8.13
N HIS A 226 0.63 -12.37 7.78
CA HIS A 226 1.83 -12.63 8.56
C HIS A 226 1.86 -11.69 9.77
N MET A 227 1.33 -12.17 10.91
CA MET A 227 1.16 -11.36 12.12
C MET A 227 2.49 -10.83 12.64
N ASP A 228 3.55 -11.64 12.61
CA ASP A 228 4.88 -11.21 13.10
C ASP A 228 5.40 -10.01 12.33
N LEU A 229 5.20 -9.98 11.00
CA LEU A 229 5.59 -8.85 10.18
C LEU A 229 4.78 -7.61 10.56
N ILE A 230 3.44 -7.70 10.52
CA ILE A 230 2.60 -6.53 10.72
C ILE A 230 2.76 -5.95 12.14
N MET A 231 2.88 -6.81 13.16
CA MET A 231 3.10 -6.40 14.54
C MET A 231 4.45 -5.70 14.74
N SER A 232 5.45 -6.02 13.91
CA SER A 232 6.79 -5.42 14.03
C SER A 232 6.91 -4.06 13.34
N ILE A 233 6.12 -3.78 12.30
CA ILE A 233 6.28 -2.56 11.49
C ILE A 233 5.12 -1.57 11.58
N ALA A 234 3.90 -2.02 11.91
CA ALA A 234 2.72 -1.16 11.93
C ALA A 234 2.72 -0.18 13.11
N ASP A 235 2.36 1.06 12.84
CA ASP A 235 2.09 2.06 13.89
C ASP A 235 0.69 1.85 14.48
N ARG A 236 -0.26 1.46 13.62
CA ARG A 236 -1.66 1.18 13.98
C ARG A 236 -2.20 0.02 13.15
N ILE A 237 -3.14 -0.71 13.73
CA ILE A 237 -3.81 -1.83 13.09
C ILE A 237 -5.32 -1.55 13.05
N LEU A 238 -5.93 -1.89 11.93
CA LEU A 238 -7.37 -1.98 11.72
C LEU A 238 -7.73 -3.45 11.47
N MET A 239 -8.61 -4.01 12.26
CA MET A 239 -9.14 -5.33 12.01
C MET A 239 -10.50 -5.26 11.35
N ILE A 240 -10.65 -5.95 10.23
CA ILE A 240 -11.93 -6.15 9.53
C ILE A 240 -12.34 -7.60 9.72
N ASP A 241 -13.58 -7.81 10.15
CA ASP A 241 -14.23 -9.12 10.19
C ASP A 241 -15.65 -9.02 9.66
N GLN A 242 -16.06 -10.01 8.84
CA GLN A 242 -17.39 -10.07 8.20
C GLN A 242 -17.83 -8.75 7.52
N GLY A 243 -16.87 -8.05 6.91
CA GLY A 243 -17.10 -6.80 6.20
C GLY A 243 -17.27 -5.58 7.11
N ALA A 244 -17.07 -5.67 8.41
CA ALA A 244 -17.17 -4.56 9.34
C ALA A 244 -15.84 -4.33 10.10
N MET A 245 -15.63 -3.10 10.58
CA MET A 245 -14.50 -2.81 11.47
C MET A 245 -14.77 -3.44 12.84
N LEU A 246 -13.89 -4.34 13.27
CA LEU A 246 -13.99 -5.03 14.56
C LEU A 246 -13.19 -4.32 15.66
N ALA A 247 -11.96 -3.90 15.35
CA ALA A 247 -11.07 -3.24 16.30
C ALA A 247 -10.09 -2.32 15.54
N THR A 248 -9.58 -1.30 16.22
CA THR A 248 -8.48 -0.45 15.76
C THR A 248 -7.66 0.02 16.95
N GLY A 249 -6.34 0.11 16.79
CA GLY A 249 -5.43 0.53 17.84
C GLY A 249 -3.99 0.25 17.49
N THR A 250 -3.09 0.44 18.44
CA THR A 250 -1.70 -0.01 18.33
C THR A 250 -1.62 -1.54 18.23
N PRO A 251 -0.53 -2.11 17.68
CA PRO A 251 -0.35 -3.56 17.63
C PRO A 251 -0.58 -4.24 18.98
N ALA A 252 -0.09 -3.64 20.09
CA ALA A 252 -0.24 -4.20 21.44
C ALA A 252 -1.69 -4.16 21.95
N GLU A 253 -2.45 -3.11 21.60
CA GLU A 253 -3.88 -3.02 21.98
C GLU A 253 -4.71 -4.05 21.21
N VAL A 254 -4.53 -4.13 19.90
CA VAL A 254 -5.27 -5.08 19.05
C VAL A 254 -4.96 -6.53 19.43
N GLN A 255 -3.71 -6.86 19.74
CA GLN A 255 -3.33 -8.21 20.19
C GLN A 255 -4.01 -8.64 21.52
N ARG A 256 -4.31 -7.67 22.40
CA ARG A 256 -4.97 -7.92 23.70
C ARG A 256 -6.50 -7.90 23.62
N ASP A 257 -7.07 -7.41 22.52
CA ASP A 257 -8.52 -7.29 22.38
C ASP A 257 -9.17 -8.70 22.35
N PRO A 258 -10.09 -9.01 23.27
CA PRO A 258 -10.77 -10.30 23.31
C PRO A 258 -11.54 -10.63 22.03
N LYS A 259 -12.15 -9.62 21.39
CA LYS A 259 -12.90 -9.79 20.13
C LYS A 259 -11.99 -10.20 18.97
N VAL A 260 -10.78 -9.62 18.93
CA VAL A 260 -9.75 -9.98 17.94
C VAL A 260 -9.34 -11.43 18.12
N ARG A 261 -9.09 -11.85 19.36
CA ARG A 261 -8.71 -13.25 19.67
C ARG A 261 -9.81 -14.24 19.31
N GLU A 262 -11.06 -13.94 19.63
CA GLU A 262 -12.22 -14.76 19.29
C GLU A 262 -12.39 -14.92 17.77
N ALA A 263 -12.25 -13.84 17.00
CA ALA A 263 -12.38 -13.86 15.54
C ALA A 263 -11.30 -14.71 14.83
N TYR A 264 -10.13 -14.88 15.45
CA TYR A 264 -9.08 -15.78 14.94
C TYR A 264 -9.21 -17.21 15.48
N LEU A 265 -9.57 -17.40 16.76
CA LEU A 265 -9.66 -18.71 17.43
C LEU A 265 -10.98 -19.43 17.17
N GLY A 266 -12.08 -18.70 16.92
CA GLY A 266 -13.42 -19.27 16.72
C GLY A 266 -13.67 -19.89 15.35
N ARG A 267 -12.65 -20.00 14.48
CA ARG A 267 -12.78 -20.54 13.10
C ARG A 267 -11.94 -21.77 12.81
N ASP A 268 -11.26 -22.31 13.81
CA ASP A 268 -10.50 -23.57 13.71
C ASP A 268 -11.37 -24.81 14.06
N GLU A 269 -12.72 -24.69 13.99
CA GLU A 269 -13.65 -25.83 14.11
C GLU A 269 -14.36 -26.12 12.77
#